data_a472bfb32cc7c17c707088458385f993
#
_entry.id   a472bfb32cc7c17c707088458385f993
#
_cell.length_a   1.000
_cell.length_b   1.000
_cell.length_c   1.000
_cell.angle_alpha   90.00
_cell.angle_beta   90.00
_cell.angle_gamma   90.00
#
_symmetry.space_group_name_H-M   'P 1'
#
loop_
_entity.id
_entity.type
_entity.pdbx_description
1 polymer ?
#
loop_
_entity_poly.entity_id
_entity_poly.type
_entity_poly.pdbx_seq_one_letter_code
_entity_poly.pdbx_strand_id
1 'polypeptide(L)'
;MFKRVQKCVMLVFSFVLIFQSLTLEAQSDKSLFEKVNRSMSFQDKVWAVQNIKSVKKALSISDRVMNTMDSLYKSGLFETNVEGSRYDAFRHVFWMYSLACEIGIPKSRRIGLIYENYNQYVFETTPLSGYDFAGREMDEYNNEVGLNLFSRMGKQENSIVFDSISSLISKGCAKIIAKDKSQRSLDREGRVICDSVWKSQWNNDRYLINSNVEL
;
A
#
# COMPACT_ATOMS: atom_id res chain seq x y z
N MET A 1 26.93 -29.35 12.34
CA MET A 1 25.65 -28.85 12.80
C MET A 1 25.77 -27.59 13.67
N PHE A 2 26.65 -27.53 14.63
CA PHE A 2 26.87 -26.40 15.56
C PHE A 2 27.20 -25.04 14.86
N LYS A 3 28.05 -25.04 13.83
CA LYS A 3 28.43 -23.80 13.11
C LYS A 3 27.29 -23.13 12.32
N ARG A 4 26.24 -23.88 11.91
CA ARG A 4 25.04 -23.32 11.25
C ARG A 4 24.09 -22.66 12.26
N VAL A 5 23.93 -23.25 13.44
CA VAL A 5 23.13 -22.69 14.53
C VAL A 5 23.75 -21.39 15.06
N GLN A 6 25.08 -21.36 15.23
CA GLN A 6 25.80 -20.16 15.66
C GLN A 6 25.68 -18.99 14.65
N LYS A 7 25.71 -19.29 13.33
CA LYS A 7 25.47 -18.26 12.30
C LYS A 7 24.01 -17.75 12.31
N CYS A 8 23.02 -18.61 12.55
CA CYS A 8 21.62 -18.17 12.70
C CYS A 8 21.41 -17.32 13.96
N VAL A 9 22.03 -17.68 15.07
CA VAL A 9 21.94 -16.92 16.33
C VAL A 9 22.65 -15.57 16.19
N MET A 10 23.82 -15.50 15.57
CA MET A 10 24.50 -14.22 15.28
C MET A 10 23.69 -13.34 14.30
N LEU A 11 23.03 -13.93 13.29
CA LEU A 11 22.14 -13.19 12.40
C LEU A 11 20.93 -12.60 13.14
N VAL A 12 20.33 -13.34 14.07
CA VAL A 12 19.22 -12.86 14.91
C VAL A 12 19.68 -11.76 15.88
N PHE A 13 20.86 -11.90 16.50
CA PHE A 13 21.44 -10.85 17.37
C PHE A 13 21.85 -9.60 16.58
N SER A 14 22.44 -9.75 15.40
CA SER A 14 22.71 -8.61 14.51
C SER A 14 21.40 -7.92 14.05
N PHE A 15 20.33 -8.67 13.91
CA PHE A 15 18.99 -8.18 13.62
C PHE A 15 18.47 -7.24 14.73
N VAL A 16 18.60 -7.64 15.98
CA VAL A 16 18.17 -6.85 17.14
C VAL A 16 19.02 -5.58 17.32
N LEU A 17 20.34 -5.68 17.13
CA LEU A 17 21.27 -4.55 17.29
C LEU A 17 21.17 -3.52 16.15
N ILE A 18 20.96 -3.97 14.89
CA ILE A 18 20.72 -3.06 13.76
C ILE A 18 19.37 -2.36 13.93
N PHE A 19 18.38 -3.05 14.48
CA PHE A 19 17.06 -2.47 14.79
C PHE A 19 17.12 -1.42 15.89
N GLN A 20 17.93 -1.59 16.91
CA GLN A 20 18.09 -0.58 17.98
C GLN A 20 18.78 0.69 17.50
N SER A 21 19.68 0.61 16.51
CA SER A 21 20.33 1.80 15.92
C SER A 21 19.43 2.60 14.96
N LEU A 22 18.32 2.00 14.46
CA LEU A 22 17.31 2.64 13.63
C LEU A 22 16.33 3.51 14.42
N THR A 23 16.36 3.45 15.75
CA THR A 23 15.33 4.02 16.64
C THR A 23 15.54 5.48 17.02
N LEU A 24 16.53 6.19 16.51
CA LEU A 24 16.83 7.55 16.96
C LEU A 24 16.24 8.68 16.12
N GLU A 25 15.64 8.45 14.95
CA GLU A 25 15.28 9.56 14.06
C GLU A 25 13.79 9.81 13.77
N ALA A 26 12.85 8.91 14.07
CA ALA A 26 11.42 9.26 13.94
C ALA A 26 10.50 8.36 14.78
N GLN A 27 9.74 8.95 15.67
CA GLN A 27 8.83 8.21 16.57
C GLN A 27 7.60 7.62 15.84
N SER A 28 7.16 8.21 14.72
CA SER A 28 6.07 7.72 13.86
C SER A 28 6.49 6.51 13.01
N ASP A 29 7.68 6.57 12.40
CA ASP A 29 8.24 5.50 11.56
C ASP A 29 8.48 4.20 12.33
N LYS A 30 8.86 4.31 13.61
CA LYS A 30 9.08 3.19 14.50
C LYS A 30 7.81 2.36 14.69
N SER A 31 6.67 3.01 14.91
CA SER A 31 5.39 2.34 15.16
C SER A 31 4.91 1.54 13.93
N LEU A 32 4.95 2.13 12.74
CA LEU A 32 4.55 1.45 11.51
C LEU A 32 5.48 0.27 11.20
N PHE A 33 6.79 0.50 11.32
CA PHE A 33 7.76 -0.56 11.06
C PHE A 33 7.64 -1.74 12.03
N GLU A 34 7.41 -1.49 13.33
CA GLU A 34 7.18 -2.55 14.32
C GLU A 34 5.92 -3.36 14.01
N LYS A 35 4.85 -2.71 13.57
CA LYS A 35 3.59 -3.36 13.17
C LYS A 35 3.82 -4.26 11.94
N VAL A 36 4.39 -3.70 10.87
CA VAL A 36 4.68 -4.44 9.63
C VAL A 36 5.64 -5.61 9.89
N ASN A 37 6.65 -5.43 10.75
CA ASN A 37 7.60 -6.50 11.09
C ASN A 37 6.92 -7.71 11.76
N ARG A 38 5.79 -7.54 12.47
CA ARG A 38 5.04 -8.66 13.07
C ARG A 38 4.39 -9.55 12.00
N SER A 39 3.91 -8.97 10.92
CA SER A 39 3.27 -9.68 9.80
C SER A 39 4.26 -10.28 8.80
N MET A 40 5.51 -9.82 8.79
CA MET A 40 6.51 -10.24 7.82
C MET A 40 6.90 -11.71 8.00
N SER A 41 6.91 -12.45 6.89
CA SER A 41 7.53 -13.77 6.84
C SER A 41 9.02 -13.71 7.17
N PHE A 42 9.61 -14.83 7.55
CA PHE A 42 11.06 -14.92 7.75
C PHE A 42 11.85 -14.49 6.50
N GLN A 43 11.38 -14.86 5.32
CA GLN A 43 12.00 -14.48 4.04
C GLN A 43 11.92 -12.97 3.80
N ASP A 44 10.81 -12.32 4.14
CA ASP A 44 10.67 -10.87 4.04
C ASP A 44 11.58 -10.14 5.02
N LYS A 45 11.74 -10.66 6.23
CA LYS A 45 12.68 -10.11 7.22
C LYS A 45 14.11 -10.17 6.73
N VAL A 46 14.54 -11.31 6.19
CA VAL A 46 15.88 -11.48 5.59
C VAL A 46 16.08 -10.51 4.43
N TRP A 47 15.09 -10.42 3.54
CA TRP A 47 15.13 -9.48 2.42
C TRP A 47 15.22 -8.02 2.88
N ALA A 48 14.44 -7.62 3.87
CA ALA A 48 14.45 -6.26 4.41
C ALA A 48 15.83 -5.88 4.98
N VAL A 49 16.49 -6.78 5.70
CA VAL A 49 17.85 -6.54 6.19
C VAL A 49 18.84 -6.39 5.06
N GLN A 50 18.79 -7.27 4.07
CA GLN A 50 19.68 -7.19 2.90
C GLN A 50 19.43 -5.90 2.07
N ASN A 51 18.23 -5.31 2.17
CA ASN A 51 17.81 -4.12 1.44
C ASN A 51 17.51 -2.93 2.35
N ILE A 52 18.15 -2.84 3.51
CA ILE A 52 17.82 -1.86 4.57
C ILE A 52 17.79 -0.41 4.06
N LYS A 53 18.69 -0.03 3.15
CA LYS A 53 18.70 1.31 2.54
C LYS A 53 17.44 1.57 1.72
N SER A 54 16.94 0.54 1.02
CA SER A 54 15.71 0.63 0.23
C SER A 54 14.48 0.70 1.13
N VAL A 55 14.46 -0.05 2.23
CA VAL A 55 13.38 -0.01 3.23
C VAL A 55 13.29 1.37 3.87
N LYS A 56 14.42 1.96 4.31
CA LYS A 56 14.45 3.33 4.86
C LYS A 56 13.92 4.36 3.84
N LYS A 57 14.36 4.27 2.57
CA LYS A 57 13.83 5.14 1.52
C LYS A 57 12.33 4.95 1.33
N ALA A 58 11.83 3.71 1.34
CA ALA A 58 10.42 3.42 1.16
C ALA A 58 9.56 4.06 2.26
N LEU A 59 9.97 3.99 3.53
CA LEU A 59 9.28 4.68 4.63
C LEU A 59 9.18 6.19 4.39
N SER A 60 10.32 6.84 4.13
CA SER A 60 10.34 8.29 3.85
C SER A 60 9.51 8.67 2.61
N ILE A 61 9.46 7.81 1.59
CA ILE A 61 8.62 8.03 0.40
C ILE A 61 7.15 7.90 0.76
N SER A 62 6.77 6.89 1.57
CA SER A 62 5.40 6.69 2.02
C SER A 62 4.87 7.92 2.77
N ASP A 63 5.63 8.47 3.71
CA ASP A 63 5.26 9.70 4.43
C ASP A 63 5.10 10.89 3.48
N ARG A 64 6.03 11.07 2.55
CA ARG A 64 5.95 12.15 1.57
C ARG A 64 4.71 12.01 0.66
N VAL A 65 4.40 10.79 0.22
CA VAL A 65 3.20 10.51 -0.58
C VAL A 65 1.94 10.82 0.22
N MET A 66 1.84 10.36 1.47
CA MET A 66 0.68 10.67 2.32
C MET A 66 0.48 12.18 2.50
N ASN A 67 1.54 12.93 2.82
CA ASN A 67 1.48 14.40 2.94
C ASN A 67 1.06 15.07 1.62
N THR A 68 1.52 14.55 0.48
CA THR A 68 1.12 15.04 -0.83
C THR A 68 -0.35 14.76 -1.12
N MET A 69 -0.82 13.54 -0.82
CA MET A 69 -2.23 13.16 -1.00
C MET A 69 -3.16 14.00 -0.13
N ASP A 70 -2.79 14.27 1.12
CA ASP A 70 -3.53 15.17 2.01
C ASP A 70 -3.63 16.58 1.43
N SER A 71 -2.55 17.08 0.85
CA SER A 71 -2.53 18.39 0.19
C SER A 71 -3.42 18.43 -1.05
N LEU A 72 -3.40 17.39 -1.89
CA LEU A 72 -4.24 17.26 -3.07
C LEU A 72 -5.73 17.14 -2.69
N TYR A 73 -6.05 16.42 -1.62
CA TYR A 73 -7.43 16.37 -1.10
C TYR A 73 -7.91 17.73 -0.61
N LYS A 74 -7.10 18.43 0.19
CA LYS A 74 -7.41 19.78 0.69
C LYS A 74 -7.55 20.82 -0.42
N SER A 75 -6.90 20.63 -1.56
CA SER A 75 -7.05 21.51 -2.74
C SER A 75 -8.34 21.26 -3.54
N GLY A 76 -9.14 20.26 -3.15
CA GLY A 76 -10.40 19.93 -3.83
C GLY A 76 -10.23 19.05 -5.08
N LEU A 77 -9.08 18.44 -5.29
CA LEU A 77 -8.87 17.51 -6.43
C LEU A 77 -9.74 16.25 -6.32
N PHE A 78 -10.12 15.86 -5.12
CA PHE A 78 -10.94 14.69 -4.85
C PHE A 78 -12.14 15.05 -3.99
N GLU A 79 -13.31 14.50 -4.32
CA GLU A 79 -14.56 14.69 -3.56
C GLU A 79 -14.54 13.96 -2.21
N THR A 80 -13.75 12.89 -2.12
CA THR A 80 -13.64 12.04 -0.93
C THR A 80 -12.22 11.50 -0.79
N ASN A 81 -11.81 11.20 0.45
CA ASN A 81 -10.56 10.51 0.78
C ASN A 81 -10.80 9.09 1.34
N VAL A 82 -11.95 8.51 1.05
CA VAL A 82 -12.36 7.20 1.54
C VAL A 82 -11.55 6.10 0.84
N GLU A 83 -11.22 5.05 1.59
CA GLU A 83 -10.62 3.82 1.08
C GLU A 83 -11.48 3.19 -0.04
N GLY A 84 -10.86 2.64 -1.07
CA GLY A 84 -11.53 2.07 -2.23
C GLY A 84 -12.08 3.09 -3.23
N SER A 85 -11.83 4.39 -3.05
CA SER A 85 -12.25 5.47 -3.96
C SER A 85 -11.19 5.78 -5.03
N ARG A 86 -11.49 6.76 -5.91
CA ARG A 86 -10.51 7.32 -6.87
C ARG A 86 -9.30 7.96 -6.18
N TYR A 87 -9.49 8.57 -5.01
CA TYR A 87 -8.40 9.08 -4.17
C TYR A 87 -7.44 7.95 -3.79
N ASP A 88 -7.98 6.85 -3.36
CA ASP A 88 -7.20 5.68 -2.92
C ASP A 88 -6.46 5.04 -4.10
N ALA A 89 -7.12 4.88 -5.24
CA ALA A 89 -6.50 4.41 -6.47
C ALA A 89 -5.33 5.34 -6.91
N PHE A 90 -5.53 6.66 -6.86
CA PHE A 90 -4.48 7.64 -7.15
C PHE A 90 -3.29 7.49 -6.19
N ARG A 91 -3.57 7.33 -4.89
CA ARG A 91 -2.58 7.15 -3.84
C ARG A 91 -1.68 5.94 -4.13
N HIS A 92 -2.25 4.79 -4.46
CA HIS A 92 -1.50 3.56 -4.77
C HIS A 92 -0.65 3.70 -6.04
N VAL A 93 -1.22 4.26 -7.11
CA VAL A 93 -0.48 4.52 -8.35
C VAL A 93 0.70 5.46 -8.09
N PHE A 94 0.48 6.58 -7.38
CA PHE A 94 1.51 7.56 -7.08
C PHE A 94 2.58 7.02 -6.12
N TRP A 95 2.16 6.24 -5.12
CA TRP A 95 3.08 5.60 -4.18
C TRP A 95 4.05 4.66 -4.90
N MET A 96 3.54 3.76 -5.72
CA MET A 96 4.38 2.78 -6.42
C MET A 96 5.25 3.41 -7.50
N TYR A 97 4.74 4.43 -8.20
CA TYR A 97 5.56 5.24 -9.11
C TYR A 97 6.72 5.90 -8.34
N SER A 98 6.45 6.55 -7.21
CA SER A 98 7.44 7.23 -6.39
C SER A 98 8.50 6.27 -5.82
N LEU A 99 8.08 5.10 -5.36
CA LEU A 99 9.00 4.03 -4.95
C LEU A 99 9.90 3.60 -6.09
N ALA A 100 9.33 3.35 -7.27
CA ALA A 100 10.08 2.91 -8.45
C ALA A 100 11.15 3.92 -8.88
N CYS A 101 10.87 5.22 -8.76
CA CYS A 101 11.86 6.29 -9.02
C CYS A 101 13.12 6.17 -8.15
N GLU A 102 13.00 5.69 -6.92
CA GLU A 102 14.08 5.77 -5.93
C GLU A 102 14.75 4.41 -5.62
N ILE A 103 14.00 3.32 -5.72
CA ILE A 103 14.50 1.98 -5.35
C ILE A 103 14.35 0.95 -6.47
N GLY A 104 13.76 1.33 -7.61
CA GLY A 104 13.54 0.49 -8.78
C GLY A 104 12.34 -0.47 -8.65
N ILE A 105 11.79 -0.88 -9.79
CA ILE A 105 10.55 -1.67 -9.89
C ILE A 105 10.56 -2.96 -9.04
N PRO A 106 11.60 -3.83 -9.08
CA PRO A 106 11.54 -5.09 -8.34
C PRO A 106 11.42 -4.90 -6.83
N LYS A 107 12.12 -3.91 -6.27
CA LYS A 107 12.08 -3.63 -4.83
C LYS A 107 10.78 -2.96 -4.43
N SER A 108 10.26 -2.07 -5.28
CA SER A 108 8.95 -1.42 -5.05
C SER A 108 7.83 -2.45 -5.02
N ARG A 109 7.79 -3.37 -5.99
CA ARG A 109 6.81 -4.47 -6.00
C ARG A 109 6.88 -5.30 -4.72
N ARG A 110 8.09 -5.62 -4.23
CA ARG A 110 8.25 -6.37 -2.98
C ARG A 110 7.75 -5.60 -1.77
N ILE A 111 8.00 -4.28 -1.70
CA ILE A 111 7.46 -3.41 -0.63
C ILE A 111 5.92 -3.39 -0.67
N GLY A 112 5.32 -3.24 -1.86
CA GLY A 112 3.87 -3.31 -2.01
C GLY A 112 3.28 -4.62 -1.47
N LEU A 113 3.83 -5.77 -1.88
CA LEU A 113 3.38 -7.07 -1.39
C LEU A 113 3.54 -7.24 0.13
N ILE A 114 4.62 -6.75 0.72
CA ILE A 114 4.82 -6.77 2.17
C ILE A 114 3.73 -5.95 2.87
N TYR A 115 3.35 -4.80 2.29
CA TYR A 115 2.29 -3.96 2.83
C TYR A 115 0.92 -4.64 2.75
N GLU A 116 0.58 -5.28 1.63
CA GLU A 116 -0.69 -6.00 1.50
C GLU A 116 -0.76 -7.23 2.43
N ASN A 117 0.35 -7.92 2.65
CA ASN A 117 0.43 -8.99 3.65
C ASN A 117 0.23 -8.46 5.08
N TYR A 118 0.70 -7.22 5.36
CA TYR A 118 0.41 -6.56 6.63
C TYR A 118 -1.09 -6.23 6.78
N ASN A 119 -1.76 -5.74 5.74
CA ASN A 119 -3.20 -5.46 5.76
C ASN A 119 -4.01 -6.73 6.05
N GLN A 120 -3.65 -7.86 5.43
CA GLN A 120 -4.26 -9.15 5.72
C GLN A 120 -4.03 -9.60 7.17
N TYR A 121 -2.80 -9.47 7.69
CA TYR A 121 -2.50 -9.78 9.09
C TYR A 121 -3.32 -8.90 10.05
N VAL A 122 -3.52 -7.62 9.74
CA VAL A 122 -4.37 -6.73 10.55
C VAL A 122 -5.82 -7.19 10.52
N PHE A 123 -6.34 -7.61 9.36
CA PHE A 123 -7.66 -8.23 9.27
C PHE A 123 -7.79 -9.45 10.18
N GLU A 124 -6.82 -10.36 10.15
CA GLU A 124 -6.83 -11.61 10.94
C GLU A 124 -6.70 -11.38 12.45
N THR A 125 -6.12 -10.26 12.88
CA THR A 125 -5.78 -9.98 14.29
C THR A 125 -6.59 -8.85 14.92
N THR A 126 -7.33 -8.08 14.11
CA THR A 126 -8.07 -6.90 14.58
C THR A 126 -9.50 -6.95 14.05
N PRO A 127 -10.50 -7.20 14.90
CA PRO A 127 -11.89 -7.22 14.47
C PRO A 127 -12.30 -5.92 13.76
N LEU A 128 -13.03 -6.05 12.68
CA LEU A 128 -13.60 -4.94 11.91
C LEU A 128 -12.54 -3.92 11.43
N SER A 129 -11.34 -4.39 11.09
CA SER A 129 -10.20 -3.55 10.72
C SER A 129 -10.40 -2.71 9.46
N GLY A 130 -11.38 -3.06 8.62
CA GLY A 130 -11.63 -2.38 7.34
C GLY A 130 -10.82 -2.94 6.17
N TYR A 131 -9.98 -3.93 6.37
CA TYR A 131 -9.29 -4.63 5.29
C TYR A 131 -10.06 -5.85 4.82
N ASP A 132 -9.97 -6.16 3.51
CA ASP A 132 -10.60 -7.34 2.90
C ASP A 132 -9.88 -7.73 1.60
N PHE A 133 -10.34 -8.83 0.98
CA PHE A 133 -9.75 -9.32 -0.25
C PHE A 133 -9.98 -8.37 -1.44
N ALA A 134 -11.16 -7.74 -1.55
CA ALA A 134 -11.44 -6.79 -2.63
C ALA A 134 -10.55 -5.54 -2.55
N GLY A 135 -10.31 -5.01 -1.34
CA GLY A 135 -9.36 -3.93 -1.11
C GLY A 135 -7.94 -4.32 -1.55
N ARG A 136 -7.48 -5.51 -1.14
CA ARG A 136 -6.18 -6.04 -1.55
C ARG A 136 -6.04 -6.17 -3.07
N GLU A 137 -7.05 -6.76 -3.76
CA GLU A 137 -7.01 -6.88 -5.23
C GLU A 137 -6.93 -5.50 -5.90
N MET A 138 -7.69 -4.52 -5.39
CA MET A 138 -7.66 -3.14 -5.87
C MET A 138 -6.26 -2.54 -5.73
N ASP A 139 -5.68 -2.65 -4.56
CA ASP A 139 -4.38 -2.06 -4.22
C ASP A 139 -3.26 -2.71 -5.04
N GLU A 140 -3.23 -4.04 -5.15
CA GLU A 140 -2.26 -4.76 -5.98
C GLU A 140 -2.37 -4.36 -7.46
N TYR A 141 -3.60 -4.22 -7.99
CA TYR A 141 -3.81 -3.75 -9.36
C TYR A 141 -3.28 -2.32 -9.57
N ASN A 142 -3.64 -1.40 -8.70
CA ASN A 142 -3.24 0.00 -8.79
C ASN A 142 -1.73 0.18 -8.54
N ASN A 143 -1.13 -0.66 -7.71
CA ASN A 143 0.31 -0.73 -7.53
C ASN A 143 1.03 -1.07 -8.85
N GLU A 144 0.55 -2.06 -9.60
CA GLU A 144 1.11 -2.41 -10.92
C GLU A 144 0.88 -1.30 -11.95
N VAL A 145 -0.24 -0.58 -11.91
CA VAL A 145 -0.46 0.61 -12.76
C VAL A 145 0.64 1.66 -12.50
N GLY A 146 1.00 1.91 -11.24
CA GLY A 146 2.06 2.84 -10.87
C GLY A 146 3.45 2.41 -11.35
N LEU A 147 3.79 1.13 -11.21
CA LEU A 147 5.04 0.57 -11.73
C LEU A 147 5.14 0.65 -13.27
N ASN A 148 4.02 0.36 -13.95
CA ASN A 148 3.93 0.48 -15.40
C ASN A 148 4.04 1.93 -15.88
N LEU A 149 3.46 2.88 -15.14
CA LEU A 149 3.61 4.31 -15.42
C LEU A 149 5.09 4.71 -15.36
N PHE A 150 5.80 4.34 -14.28
CA PHE A 150 7.23 4.59 -14.18
C PHE A 150 8.03 3.92 -15.30
N SER A 151 7.73 2.69 -15.66
CA SER A 151 8.40 1.97 -16.74
C SER A 151 8.30 2.69 -18.09
N ARG A 152 7.17 3.39 -18.35
CA ARG A 152 6.91 4.09 -19.61
C ARG A 152 7.54 5.48 -19.68
N MET A 153 7.49 6.23 -18.59
CA MET A 153 7.86 7.65 -18.62
C MET A 153 9.14 7.99 -17.83
N GLY A 154 9.70 7.02 -17.08
CA GLY A 154 10.83 7.29 -16.19
C GLY A 154 10.47 8.25 -15.06
N LYS A 155 11.49 8.87 -14.46
CA LYS A 155 11.30 9.89 -13.41
C LYS A 155 10.93 11.23 -14.05
N GLN A 156 9.81 11.80 -13.62
CA GLN A 156 9.26 13.07 -14.07
C GLN A 156 8.95 14.00 -12.88
N GLU A 157 8.63 15.24 -13.17
CA GLU A 157 8.11 16.21 -12.21
C GLU A 157 6.72 15.81 -11.71
N ASN A 158 6.39 16.14 -10.46
CA ASN A 158 5.13 15.74 -9.85
C ASN A 158 3.89 16.21 -10.62
N SER A 159 3.91 17.42 -11.20
CA SER A 159 2.80 17.93 -12.01
C SER A 159 2.48 17.01 -13.18
N ILE A 160 3.51 16.60 -13.95
CA ILE A 160 3.37 15.68 -15.08
C ILE A 160 2.86 14.32 -14.62
N VAL A 161 3.34 13.86 -13.48
CA VAL A 161 2.91 12.58 -12.88
C VAL A 161 1.45 12.64 -12.47
N PHE A 162 1.02 13.72 -11.81
CA PHE A 162 -0.37 13.89 -11.36
C PHE A 162 -1.34 13.96 -12.53
N ASP A 163 -1.00 14.71 -13.59
CA ASP A 163 -1.80 14.76 -14.82
C ASP A 163 -1.91 13.38 -15.48
N SER A 164 -0.80 12.65 -15.52
CA SER A 164 -0.75 11.29 -16.07
C SER A 164 -1.62 10.32 -15.26
N ILE A 165 -1.56 10.35 -13.92
CA ILE A 165 -2.38 9.50 -13.05
C ILE A 165 -3.85 9.88 -13.18
N SER A 166 -4.19 11.18 -13.17
CA SER A 166 -5.55 11.68 -13.36
C SER A 166 -6.13 11.20 -14.69
N SER A 167 -5.33 11.24 -15.76
CA SER A 167 -5.72 10.71 -17.07
C SER A 167 -5.94 9.19 -17.06
N LEU A 168 -5.13 8.41 -16.34
CA LEU A 168 -5.31 6.97 -16.20
C LEU A 168 -6.61 6.66 -15.45
N ILE A 169 -6.89 7.37 -14.36
CA ILE A 169 -8.11 7.19 -13.57
C ILE A 169 -9.35 7.55 -14.38
N SER A 170 -9.35 8.68 -15.06
CA SER A 170 -10.49 9.13 -15.89
C SER A 170 -10.77 8.22 -17.09
N LYS A 171 -9.76 7.50 -17.58
CA LYS A 171 -9.89 6.50 -18.64
C LYS A 171 -10.26 5.10 -18.12
N GLY A 172 -10.44 4.90 -16.82
CA GLY A 172 -10.76 3.61 -16.24
C GLY A 172 -9.60 2.61 -16.19
N CYS A 173 -8.36 3.10 -16.27
CA CYS A 173 -7.17 2.25 -16.22
C CYS A 173 -6.76 1.85 -14.79
N ALA A 174 -7.41 2.39 -13.77
CA ALA A 174 -7.29 1.99 -12.37
C ALA A 174 -8.56 1.26 -11.91
N LYS A 175 -8.48 0.62 -10.74
CA LYS A 175 -9.62 -0.04 -10.10
C LYS A 175 -10.04 0.70 -8.84
N ILE A 176 -11.34 0.68 -8.57
CA ILE A 176 -11.97 1.17 -7.35
C ILE A 176 -13.00 0.16 -6.85
N ILE A 177 -13.38 0.25 -5.58
CA ILE A 177 -14.48 -0.54 -5.02
C ILE A 177 -15.82 0.08 -5.47
N ALA A 178 -16.77 -0.76 -5.88
CA ALA A 178 -18.13 -0.34 -6.20
C ALA A 178 -18.82 0.26 -4.97
N LYS A 179 -19.27 1.52 -5.08
CA LYS A 179 -19.91 2.27 -3.98
C LYS A 179 -21.04 3.11 -4.52
N ASP A 180 -22.05 3.36 -3.67
CA ASP A 180 -23.10 4.33 -3.95
C ASP A 180 -22.63 5.78 -3.72
N LYS A 181 -23.50 6.75 -4.03
CA LYS A 181 -23.22 8.18 -3.82
C LYS A 181 -22.94 8.57 -2.36
N SER A 182 -23.37 7.75 -1.40
CA SER A 182 -23.07 7.91 0.02
C SER A 182 -21.79 7.17 0.47
N GLN A 183 -20.98 6.69 -0.48
CA GLN A 183 -19.74 5.96 -0.25
C GLN A 183 -19.92 4.63 0.48
N ARG A 184 -21.13 4.02 0.43
CA ARG A 184 -21.36 2.68 0.99
C ARG A 184 -21.04 1.62 -0.07
N SER A 185 -20.38 0.55 0.33
CA SER A 185 -20.00 -0.55 -0.56
C SER A 185 -21.23 -1.30 -1.10
N LEU A 186 -21.16 -1.70 -2.37
CA LEU A 186 -22.21 -2.41 -3.07
C LEU A 186 -21.80 -3.83 -3.42
N ASP A 187 -22.78 -4.74 -3.48
CA ASP A 187 -22.65 -6.05 -4.11
C ASP A 187 -22.93 -5.95 -5.63
N ARG A 188 -22.77 -7.06 -6.35
CA ARG A 188 -22.94 -7.11 -7.80
C ARG A 188 -24.39 -6.87 -8.27
N GLU A 189 -25.36 -7.01 -7.39
CA GLU A 189 -26.78 -6.68 -7.62
C GLU A 189 -27.13 -5.23 -7.26
N GLY A 190 -26.14 -4.43 -6.87
CA GLY A 190 -26.31 -3.02 -6.52
C GLY A 190 -26.89 -2.80 -5.11
N ARG A 191 -26.93 -3.80 -4.26
CA ARG A 191 -27.39 -3.68 -2.87
C ARG A 191 -26.27 -3.22 -1.96
N VAL A 192 -26.59 -2.38 -0.98
CA VAL A 192 -25.61 -1.91 0.00
C VAL A 192 -25.19 -3.04 0.94
N ILE A 193 -23.91 -3.25 1.07
CA ILE A 193 -23.33 -4.17 2.04
C ILE A 193 -23.05 -3.40 3.34
N CYS A 194 -23.60 -3.89 4.44
CA CYS A 194 -23.35 -3.28 5.75
C CYS A 194 -21.87 -3.39 6.14
N ASP A 195 -21.30 -2.33 6.70
CA ASP A 195 -19.90 -2.27 7.13
C ASP A 195 -19.53 -3.41 8.08
N SER A 196 -20.39 -3.74 9.04
CA SER A 196 -20.16 -4.84 9.99
C SER A 196 -20.10 -6.20 9.29
N VAL A 197 -20.74 -6.36 8.13
CA VAL A 197 -20.73 -7.60 7.36
C VAL A 197 -19.42 -7.74 6.61
N TRP A 198 -19.09 -6.78 5.73
CA TRP A 198 -17.89 -6.93 4.91
C TRP A 198 -16.59 -6.82 5.72
N LYS A 199 -16.55 -5.98 6.77
CA LYS A 199 -15.38 -5.87 7.67
C LYS A 199 -15.11 -7.12 8.52
N SER A 200 -16.07 -8.04 8.61
CA SER A 200 -15.91 -9.31 9.34
C SER A 200 -15.51 -10.49 8.45
N GLN A 201 -15.47 -10.32 7.13
CA GLN A 201 -15.24 -11.39 6.17
C GLN A 201 -14.14 -10.99 5.18
N TRP A 202 -13.03 -11.77 5.15
CA TRP A 202 -11.95 -11.52 4.19
C TRP A 202 -12.45 -11.61 2.75
N ASN A 203 -13.15 -12.67 2.41
CA ASN A 203 -13.85 -12.84 1.14
C ASN A 203 -15.33 -12.46 1.36
N ASN A 204 -15.74 -11.36 0.78
CA ASN A 204 -17.10 -10.83 0.86
C ASN A 204 -17.60 -10.41 -0.52
N ASP A 205 -18.80 -9.84 -0.61
CA ASP A 205 -19.44 -9.51 -1.88
C ASP A 205 -19.02 -8.16 -2.48
N ARG A 206 -18.08 -7.43 -1.85
CA ARG A 206 -17.50 -6.22 -2.46
C ARG A 206 -16.78 -6.60 -3.75
N TYR A 207 -16.84 -5.73 -4.75
CA TYR A 207 -16.21 -6.00 -6.04
C TYR A 207 -15.58 -4.77 -6.65
N LEU A 208 -14.69 -4.99 -7.61
CA LEU A 208 -13.95 -3.95 -8.31
C LEU A 208 -14.67 -3.50 -9.57
N ILE A 209 -14.65 -2.20 -9.79
CA ILE A 209 -15.04 -1.57 -11.05
C ILE A 209 -13.89 -0.73 -11.60
N ASN A 210 -13.99 -0.36 -12.88
CA ASN A 210 -13.03 0.57 -13.46
C ASN A 210 -13.25 1.97 -12.86
N SER A 211 -12.17 2.71 -12.67
CA SER A 211 -12.18 4.01 -12.00
C SER A 211 -12.98 5.11 -12.71
N ASN A 212 -13.39 4.92 -13.96
CA ASN A 212 -14.24 5.85 -14.73
C ASN A 212 -15.74 5.53 -14.62
N VAL A 213 -16.12 4.44 -13.94
CA VAL A 213 -17.54 4.08 -13.74
C VAL A 213 -18.11 4.89 -12.56
N GLU A 214 -19.33 5.36 -12.72
CA GLU A 214 -20.18 5.96 -11.67
C GLU A 214 -21.42 5.10 -11.46
N LEU A 215 -21.77 4.84 -10.20
CA LEU A 215 -22.90 4.02 -9.78
C LEU A 215 -23.97 4.85 -9.02
#